data_7b26cc2c8e35d55d0c05319c2b0531df
#
_entry.id   7b26cc2c8e35d55d0c05319c2b0531df
#
_cell.length_a   1.000
_cell.length_b   1.000
_cell.length_c   1.000
_cell.angle_alpha   90.00
_cell.angle_beta   90.00
_cell.angle_gamma   90.00
#
_symmetry.space_group_name_H-M   'P 1'
#
loop_
_entity.id
_entity.type
_entity.pdbx_description
1 polymer ?
#
loop_
_entity_poly.entity_id
_entity_poly.type
_entity_poly.pdbx_seq_one_letter_code
_entity_poly.pdbx_strand_id
1 'polypeptide(L)'
;LIAANVDTFGIVSSCNADFSETRIERYLALAAQADCFPLVILTKADRCEDPRVFRRRAEEVSPQLKAITIDARDPDEVARLHPWCRDGQVLVLAGMSGVGKTTLLNTLTGEAQLTASIREDDARGRHTTTVRSMRRTLVGGWLIDTPGMRELGMAGVAGGLDEVFADIAELANACRFRDCAHQVEPGCAVNAAVANGQLDDDRLMRWRKLTREDHISRESNVEARLRQKGLQEIYDQGAKRGRRKRGEDGRG
;
A
#
# COMPACT_ATOMS: atom_id res chain seq x y z
N LEU A 1 1.71 -12.77 1.75
CA LEU A 1 2.03 -12.13 3.02
C LEU A 1 3.27 -11.28 2.85
N ILE A 2 3.20 -9.98 3.21
CA ILE A 2 4.32 -9.04 3.09
C ILE A 2 5.06 -8.93 4.41
N ALA A 3 4.32 -8.79 5.49
CA ALA A 3 4.77 -8.82 6.87
C ALA A 3 3.64 -9.39 7.74
N ALA A 4 3.96 -9.85 8.93
CA ALA A 4 3.01 -10.29 9.95
C ALA A 4 3.29 -9.52 11.25
N ASN A 5 2.28 -9.40 12.10
CA ASN A 5 2.38 -8.72 13.39
C ASN A 5 2.87 -7.26 13.24
N VAL A 6 2.29 -6.54 12.28
CA VAL A 6 2.55 -5.12 12.06
C VAL A 6 1.54 -4.33 12.88
N ASP A 7 2.02 -3.44 13.75
CA ASP A 7 1.16 -2.55 14.54
C ASP A 7 0.79 -1.31 13.74
N THR A 8 1.77 -0.71 13.06
CA THR A 8 1.58 0.55 12.33
C THR A 8 2.03 0.43 10.88
N PHE A 9 1.15 0.85 9.97
CA PHE A 9 1.42 0.98 8.55
C PHE A 9 1.76 2.43 8.20
N GLY A 10 3.05 2.75 8.11
CA GLY A 10 3.56 4.08 7.77
C GLY A 10 3.51 4.33 6.26
N ILE A 11 2.56 5.14 5.83
CA ILE A 11 2.38 5.58 4.44
C ILE A 11 3.28 6.78 4.20
N VAL A 12 4.44 6.55 3.57
CA VAL A 12 5.42 7.60 3.31
C VAL A 12 5.14 8.29 1.98
N SER A 13 4.90 9.59 2.04
CA SER A 13 4.79 10.49 0.89
C SER A 13 5.73 11.69 1.08
N SER A 14 5.74 12.65 0.18
CA SER A 14 6.58 13.85 0.29
C SER A 14 5.80 15.12 0.02
N CYS A 15 6.20 16.22 0.67
CA CYS A 15 5.62 17.55 0.51
C CYS A 15 6.10 18.20 -0.80
N ASN A 16 5.75 17.61 -1.96
CA ASN A 16 6.12 18.10 -3.28
C ASN A 16 5.10 17.64 -4.35
N ALA A 17 5.44 17.81 -5.64
CA ALA A 17 4.60 17.40 -6.77
C ALA A 17 4.29 15.88 -6.82
N ASP A 18 5.06 15.04 -6.10
CA ASP A 18 4.80 13.60 -6.00
C ASP A 18 3.68 13.25 -5.01
N PHE A 19 3.11 14.20 -4.30
CA PHE A 19 1.98 13.95 -3.41
C PHE A 19 0.75 13.49 -4.20
N SER A 20 0.00 12.51 -3.68
CA SER A 20 -1.20 12.00 -4.34
C SER A 20 -2.13 11.31 -3.33
N GLU A 21 -3.35 11.84 -3.23
CA GLU A 21 -4.42 11.29 -2.42
C GLU A 21 -4.75 9.85 -2.82
N THR A 22 -4.85 9.57 -4.12
CA THR A 22 -5.11 8.22 -4.64
C THR A 22 -4.10 7.18 -4.13
N ARG A 23 -2.83 7.58 -3.98
CA ARG A 23 -1.81 6.67 -3.42
C ARG A 23 -1.98 6.48 -1.93
N ILE A 24 -2.35 7.52 -1.20
CA ILE A 24 -2.66 7.43 0.23
C ILE A 24 -3.86 6.51 0.42
N GLU A 25 -4.95 6.71 -0.33
CA GLU A 25 -6.15 5.87 -0.31
C GLU A 25 -5.84 4.40 -0.59
N ARG A 26 -4.97 4.11 -1.57
CA ARG A 26 -4.50 2.75 -1.87
C ARG A 26 -3.80 2.11 -0.69
N TYR A 27 -2.88 2.81 -0.05
CA TYR A 27 -2.15 2.28 1.10
C TYR A 27 -3.03 2.17 2.34
N LEU A 28 -4.02 3.06 2.49
CA LEU A 28 -5.04 2.96 3.53
C LEU A 28 -5.88 1.69 3.39
N ALA A 29 -6.34 1.37 2.16
CA ALA A 29 -7.08 0.16 1.90
C ALA A 29 -6.25 -1.10 2.22
N LEU A 30 -4.94 -1.08 1.96
CA LEU A 30 -4.03 -2.15 2.34
C LEU A 30 -3.85 -2.25 3.86
N ALA A 31 -3.73 -1.11 4.56
CA ALA A 31 -3.61 -1.06 6.01
C ALA A 31 -4.89 -1.57 6.70
N ALA A 32 -6.06 -1.12 6.24
CA ALA A 32 -7.37 -1.57 6.73
C ALA A 32 -7.56 -3.08 6.52
N GLN A 33 -7.23 -3.60 5.32
CA GLN A 33 -7.30 -5.04 5.04
C GLN A 33 -6.36 -5.88 5.91
N ALA A 34 -5.27 -5.27 6.41
CA ALA A 34 -4.26 -5.92 7.27
C ALA A 34 -4.52 -5.67 8.76
N ASP A 35 -5.57 -4.95 9.12
CA ASP A 35 -5.91 -4.52 10.49
C ASP A 35 -4.72 -3.81 11.19
N CYS A 36 -4.03 -2.92 10.44
CA CYS A 36 -2.92 -2.14 10.92
C CYS A 36 -3.32 -0.68 11.12
N PHE A 37 -2.77 -0.03 12.16
CA PHE A 37 -2.97 1.41 12.35
C PHE A 37 -2.31 2.21 11.21
N PRO A 38 -3.05 3.01 10.41
CA PRO A 38 -2.48 3.80 9.35
C PRO A 38 -1.90 5.11 9.87
N LEU A 39 -0.67 5.44 9.44
CA LEU A 39 -0.01 6.72 9.72
C LEU A 39 0.58 7.29 8.44
N VAL A 40 0.18 8.50 8.05
CA VAL A 40 0.81 9.21 6.92
C VAL A 40 2.04 9.97 7.40
N ILE A 41 3.18 9.72 6.76
CA ILE A 41 4.44 10.38 7.03
C ILE A 41 4.84 11.20 5.80
N LEU A 42 4.75 12.52 5.92
CA LEU A 42 5.03 13.48 4.87
C LEU A 42 6.45 14.03 5.04
N THR A 43 7.37 13.51 4.24
CA THR A 43 8.77 13.91 4.27
C THR A 43 9.05 15.15 3.43
N LYS A 44 10.29 15.63 3.45
CA LYS A 44 10.77 16.82 2.72
C LYS A 44 10.00 18.09 3.08
N ALA A 45 9.54 18.19 4.31
CA ALA A 45 8.86 19.37 4.82
C ALA A 45 9.75 20.62 4.78
N ASP A 46 11.06 20.42 4.92
CA ASP A 46 12.13 21.44 4.80
C ASP A 46 12.25 22.08 3.41
N ARG A 47 11.70 21.42 2.38
CA ARG A 47 11.77 21.86 0.97
C ARG A 47 10.44 22.40 0.44
N CYS A 48 9.48 22.56 1.31
CA CYS A 48 8.13 23.00 0.98
C CYS A 48 7.84 24.34 1.68
N GLU A 49 7.21 25.25 0.98
CA GLU A 49 6.83 26.56 1.52
C GLU A 49 5.82 26.44 2.68
N ASP A 50 4.78 25.63 2.52
CA ASP A 50 3.81 25.32 3.59
C ASP A 50 3.45 23.83 3.64
N PRO A 51 4.15 23.03 4.46
CA PRO A 51 3.86 21.61 4.60
C PRO A 51 2.48 21.32 5.24
N ARG A 52 1.83 22.31 5.88
CA ARG A 52 0.49 22.14 6.49
C ARG A 52 -0.59 21.92 5.43
N VAL A 53 -0.38 22.44 4.21
CA VAL A 53 -1.29 22.19 3.07
C VAL A 53 -1.34 20.70 2.76
N PHE A 54 -0.18 20.05 2.64
CA PHE A 54 -0.09 18.61 2.36
C PHE A 54 -0.65 17.77 3.50
N ARG A 55 -0.40 18.17 4.75
CA ARG A 55 -0.96 17.49 5.92
C ARG A 55 -2.47 17.52 5.91
N ARG A 56 -3.08 18.70 5.68
CA ARG A 56 -4.53 18.85 5.61
C ARG A 56 -5.13 17.97 4.52
N ARG A 57 -4.59 18.03 3.30
CA ARG A 57 -5.02 17.19 2.18
C ARG A 57 -4.92 15.69 2.48
N ALA A 58 -3.88 15.26 3.21
CA ALA A 58 -3.75 13.87 3.61
C ALA A 58 -4.79 13.47 4.68
N GLU A 59 -5.07 14.34 5.64
CA GLU A 59 -6.05 14.11 6.71
C GLU A 59 -7.50 14.18 6.19
N GLU A 60 -7.77 14.92 5.11
CA GLU A 60 -9.06 14.99 4.43
C GLU A 60 -9.44 13.68 3.70
N VAL A 61 -8.45 12.82 3.41
CA VAL A 61 -8.69 11.50 2.77
C VAL A 61 -9.58 10.60 3.65
N SER A 62 -9.38 10.65 4.98
CA SER A 62 -10.19 9.88 5.93
C SER A 62 -10.26 10.60 7.28
N PRO A 63 -11.44 10.65 7.94
CA PRO A 63 -11.64 11.40 9.19
C PRO A 63 -10.74 10.99 10.36
N GLN A 64 -10.27 9.75 10.38
CA GLN A 64 -9.43 9.20 11.45
C GLN A 64 -7.94 9.20 11.11
N LEU A 65 -7.58 9.59 9.90
CA LEU A 65 -6.21 9.55 9.43
C LEU A 65 -5.36 10.62 10.12
N LYS A 66 -4.20 10.21 10.62
CA LYS A 66 -3.18 11.12 11.15
C LYS A 66 -2.07 11.29 10.13
N ALA A 67 -1.65 12.55 9.94
CA ALA A 67 -0.50 12.87 9.09
C ALA A 67 0.53 13.70 9.86
N ILE A 68 1.80 13.33 9.71
CA ILE A 68 2.94 14.01 10.34
C ILE A 68 3.84 14.52 9.21
N THR A 69 4.18 15.79 9.24
CA THR A 69 5.16 16.41 8.35
C THR A 69 6.52 16.47 9.02
N ILE A 70 7.58 16.02 8.34
CA ILE A 70 8.94 15.95 8.91
C ILE A 70 10.04 16.21 7.86
N ASP A 71 11.18 16.74 8.28
CA ASP A 71 12.45 16.50 7.63
C ASP A 71 12.98 15.13 8.09
N ALA A 72 13.04 14.18 7.18
CA ALA A 72 13.51 12.81 7.49
C ALA A 72 14.99 12.74 7.91
N ARG A 73 15.76 13.82 7.75
CA ARG A 73 17.17 13.94 8.14
C ARG A 73 17.37 14.53 9.53
N ASP A 74 16.33 15.18 10.06
CA ASP A 74 16.35 15.80 11.38
C ASP A 74 15.92 14.79 12.44
N PRO A 75 16.83 14.35 13.35
CA PRO A 75 16.52 13.39 14.39
C PRO A 75 15.42 13.86 15.36
N ASP A 76 15.33 15.15 15.64
CA ASP A 76 14.33 15.70 16.56
C ASP A 76 12.93 15.66 15.94
N GLU A 77 12.80 15.95 14.64
CA GLU A 77 11.54 15.79 13.92
C GLU A 77 11.14 14.32 13.76
N VAL A 78 12.11 13.46 13.47
CA VAL A 78 11.89 12.00 13.33
C VAL A 78 11.55 11.36 14.68
N ALA A 79 12.03 11.89 15.80
CA ALA A 79 11.66 11.43 17.14
C ALA A 79 10.14 11.49 17.41
N ARG A 80 9.41 12.33 16.70
CA ARG A 80 7.93 12.37 16.75
C ARG A 80 7.28 11.08 16.29
N LEU A 81 8.02 10.20 15.59
CA LEU A 81 7.54 8.86 15.18
C LEU A 81 7.81 7.77 16.23
N HIS A 82 8.58 8.05 17.28
CA HIS A 82 8.89 7.07 18.34
C HIS A 82 7.67 6.40 18.95
N PRO A 83 6.51 7.07 19.19
CA PRO A 83 5.32 6.39 19.72
C PRO A 83 4.84 5.18 18.90
N TRP A 84 5.16 5.10 17.61
CA TRP A 84 4.74 4.04 16.71
C TRP A 84 5.83 2.98 16.43
N CYS A 85 7.02 3.14 17.02
CA CYS A 85 8.13 2.22 16.76
C CYS A 85 9.03 2.03 17.99
N ARG A 86 8.47 2.10 19.21
CA ARG A 86 9.15 1.85 20.48
C ARG A 86 8.63 0.57 21.15
N ASP A 87 9.32 0.08 22.16
CA ASP A 87 8.83 -0.93 23.10
C ASP A 87 8.31 -2.21 22.42
N GLY A 88 9.00 -2.68 21.38
CA GLY A 88 8.63 -3.87 20.64
C GLY A 88 7.61 -3.68 19.52
N GLN A 89 7.01 -2.47 19.38
CA GLN A 89 6.09 -2.16 18.29
C GLN A 89 6.76 -2.26 16.92
N VAL A 90 5.98 -2.68 15.93
CA VAL A 90 6.44 -2.91 14.56
C VAL A 90 5.83 -1.86 13.62
N LEU A 91 6.69 -1.01 13.07
CA LEU A 91 6.35 -0.03 12.03
C LEU A 91 6.80 -0.55 10.67
N VAL A 92 5.91 -0.65 9.70
CA VAL A 92 6.26 -0.88 8.30
C VAL A 92 6.25 0.43 7.53
N LEU A 93 7.21 0.67 6.63
CA LEU A 93 7.23 1.85 5.77
C LEU A 93 6.87 1.48 4.33
N ALA A 94 5.82 2.11 3.84
CA ALA A 94 5.29 1.97 2.48
C ALA A 94 5.33 3.30 1.74
N GLY A 95 5.59 3.29 0.44
CA GLY A 95 5.60 4.50 -0.37
C GLY A 95 6.46 4.37 -1.62
N MET A 96 6.40 5.36 -2.51
CA MET A 96 7.15 5.37 -3.75
C MET A 96 8.67 5.46 -3.54
N SER A 97 9.43 5.14 -4.58
CA SER A 97 10.86 5.43 -4.62
C SER A 97 11.09 6.95 -4.54
N GLY A 98 12.13 7.38 -3.84
CA GLY A 98 12.49 8.79 -3.76
C GLY A 98 11.70 9.63 -2.75
N VAL A 99 10.67 9.08 -2.08
CA VAL A 99 9.92 9.80 -1.04
C VAL A 99 10.66 9.91 0.31
N GLY A 100 11.86 9.38 0.46
CA GLY A 100 12.68 9.52 1.67
C GLY A 100 12.59 8.36 2.67
N LYS A 101 12.04 7.18 2.31
CA LYS A 101 11.97 6.00 3.19
C LYS A 101 13.32 5.57 3.75
N THR A 102 14.33 5.46 2.89
CA THR A 102 15.69 5.06 3.32
C THR A 102 16.32 6.08 4.26
N THR A 103 16.11 7.38 4.02
CA THR A 103 16.56 8.43 4.91
C THR A 103 15.89 8.30 6.28
N LEU A 104 14.58 8.13 6.29
CA LEU A 104 13.79 7.94 7.51
C LEU A 104 14.22 6.70 8.28
N LEU A 105 14.44 5.58 7.55
CA LEU A 105 14.96 4.33 8.13
C LEU A 105 16.30 4.57 8.82
N ASN A 106 17.25 5.23 8.14
CA ASN A 106 18.56 5.52 8.69
C ASN A 106 18.48 6.34 9.98
N THR A 107 17.62 7.36 10.01
CA THR A 107 17.46 8.20 11.19
C THR A 107 16.81 7.45 12.35
N LEU A 108 15.78 6.60 12.09
CA LEU A 108 15.11 5.80 13.11
C LEU A 108 15.96 4.66 13.69
N THR A 109 16.90 4.12 12.90
CA THR A 109 17.74 2.98 13.32
C THR A 109 19.15 3.37 13.72
N GLY A 110 19.60 4.58 13.39
CA GLY A 110 20.99 5.02 13.56
C GLY A 110 21.98 4.37 12.60
N GLU A 111 21.48 3.65 11.59
CA GLU A 111 22.30 2.95 10.59
C GLU A 111 22.50 3.82 9.34
N ALA A 112 23.71 3.81 8.79
CA ALA A 112 24.01 4.49 7.53
C ALA A 112 23.81 3.56 6.34
N GLN A 113 22.61 3.48 5.77
CA GLN A 113 22.43 2.89 4.44
C GLN A 113 22.70 3.94 3.36
N LEU A 114 23.30 3.50 2.24
CA LEU A 114 23.47 4.36 1.08
C LEU A 114 22.09 4.80 0.57
N THR A 115 21.76 6.07 0.78
CA THR A 115 20.63 6.69 0.11
C THR A 115 21.01 6.83 -1.36
N ALA A 116 20.32 6.12 -2.25
CA ALA A 116 20.52 6.32 -3.69
C ALA A 116 20.15 7.77 -4.01
N SER A 117 21.16 8.60 -4.30
CA SER A 117 20.93 9.87 -4.97
C SER A 117 20.19 9.56 -6.28
N ILE A 118 19.14 10.32 -6.56
CA ILE A 118 18.44 10.28 -7.84
C ILE A 118 19.48 10.58 -8.93
N ARG A 119 19.99 9.53 -9.57
CA ARG A 119 20.72 9.68 -10.83
C ARG A 119 19.66 9.79 -11.90
N GLU A 120 19.55 10.96 -12.50
CA GLU A 120 18.63 11.28 -13.60
C GLU A 120 18.89 10.47 -14.88
N ASP A 121 19.94 9.64 -14.93
CA ASP A 121 20.45 9.05 -16.18
C ASP A 121 20.38 7.53 -16.30
N ASP A 122 19.67 6.78 -15.43
CA ASP A 122 19.56 5.33 -15.62
C ASP A 122 18.10 4.87 -15.81
N ALA A 123 17.63 4.98 -17.04
CA ALA A 123 16.36 4.42 -17.52
C ALA A 123 16.33 2.85 -17.53
N ARG A 124 17.32 2.18 -16.92
CA ARG A 124 17.38 0.72 -16.72
C ARG A 124 17.68 0.41 -15.26
N GLY A 125 16.60 0.42 -14.47
CA GLY A 125 16.65 0.21 -13.02
C GLY A 125 17.24 -1.12 -12.61
N ARG A 126 18.44 -1.10 -12.09
CA ARG A 126 18.95 -2.16 -11.23
C ARG A 126 18.54 -1.81 -9.79
N HIS A 127 17.43 -2.38 -9.34
CA HIS A 127 16.93 -2.24 -7.97
C HIS A 127 17.98 -2.74 -6.97
N THR A 128 18.49 -1.85 -6.13
CA THR A 128 19.60 -2.13 -5.20
C THR A 128 19.16 -2.84 -3.92
N THR A 129 17.88 -3.08 -3.69
CA THR A 129 17.41 -3.78 -2.49
C THR A 129 16.21 -4.67 -2.82
N THR A 130 16.47 -5.96 -3.04
CA THR A 130 15.45 -7.01 -3.24
C THR A 130 15.11 -7.77 -1.95
N VAL A 131 15.80 -7.47 -0.84
CA VAL A 131 15.64 -8.19 0.42
C VAL A 131 14.86 -7.33 1.40
N ARG A 132 13.75 -7.86 1.90
CA ARG A 132 13.03 -7.29 3.05
C ARG A 132 13.91 -7.38 4.27
N SER A 133 14.06 -6.29 5.00
CA SER A 133 14.86 -6.27 6.22
C SER A 133 14.02 -5.77 7.40
N MET A 134 14.13 -6.47 8.51
CA MET A 134 13.60 -6.05 9.81
C MET A 134 14.77 -5.50 10.63
N ARG A 135 14.62 -4.29 11.18
CA ARG A 135 15.67 -3.57 11.89
C ARG A 135 15.16 -3.07 13.21
N ARG A 136 16.03 -3.04 14.19
CA ARG A 136 15.70 -2.48 15.50
C ARG A 136 15.81 -0.96 15.45
N THR A 137 14.81 -0.27 15.98
CA THR A 137 14.84 1.19 16.14
C THR A 137 15.67 1.60 17.36
N LEU A 138 16.13 2.84 17.39
CA LEU A 138 16.86 3.41 18.54
C LEU A 138 16.05 3.39 19.85
N VAL A 139 14.73 3.27 19.75
CA VAL A 139 13.79 3.29 20.89
C VAL A 139 13.20 1.91 21.22
N GLY A 140 13.81 0.84 20.71
CA GLY A 140 13.50 -0.54 21.11
C GLY A 140 12.36 -1.23 20.41
N GLY A 141 11.73 -0.59 19.41
CA GLY A 141 10.78 -1.24 18.50
C GLY A 141 11.45 -1.79 17.24
N TRP A 142 10.63 -2.07 16.21
CA TRP A 142 11.07 -2.68 14.96
C TRP A 142 10.59 -1.89 13.77
N LEU A 143 11.43 -1.83 12.75
CA LEU A 143 11.13 -1.23 11.46
C LEU A 143 11.27 -2.27 10.36
N ILE A 144 10.24 -2.41 9.52
CA ILE A 144 10.27 -3.26 8.35
C ILE A 144 10.37 -2.37 7.11
N ASP A 145 11.48 -2.48 6.39
CA ASP A 145 11.62 -1.88 5.07
C ASP A 145 11.11 -2.86 4.00
N THR A 146 10.17 -2.39 3.21
CA THR A 146 9.60 -3.16 2.11
C THR A 146 10.03 -2.56 0.78
N PRO A 147 11.20 -2.98 0.23
CA PRO A 147 11.63 -2.54 -1.08
C PRO A 147 10.64 -3.01 -2.16
N GLY A 148 10.37 -2.17 -3.14
CA GLY A 148 9.55 -2.56 -4.29
C GLY A 148 8.03 -2.54 -4.07
N MET A 149 7.51 -1.86 -3.06
CA MET A 149 6.05 -1.74 -2.81
C MET A 149 5.25 -1.06 -3.95
N ARG A 150 5.87 -0.67 -5.06
CA ARG A 150 5.18 -0.29 -6.30
C ARG A 150 4.30 -1.42 -6.85
N GLU A 151 4.65 -2.68 -6.52
CA GLU A 151 4.03 -3.90 -7.04
C GLU A 151 3.08 -4.56 -6.04
N LEU A 152 2.72 -3.88 -4.94
CA LEU A 152 1.62 -4.35 -4.11
C LEU A 152 0.34 -4.28 -4.93
N GLY A 153 0.00 -5.42 -5.51
CA GLY A 153 -1.26 -5.57 -6.21
C GLY A 153 -2.42 -5.28 -5.26
N MET A 154 -3.41 -4.60 -5.75
CA MET A 154 -4.67 -4.29 -5.02
C MET A 154 -5.55 -5.54 -4.83
N ALA A 155 -5.06 -6.73 -5.16
CA ALA A 155 -5.89 -7.93 -5.12
C ALA A 155 -6.33 -8.28 -3.70
N GLY A 156 -7.63 -8.31 -3.48
CA GLY A 156 -8.24 -8.74 -2.22
C GLY A 156 -8.38 -7.61 -1.18
N VAL A 157 -8.34 -6.35 -1.60
CA VAL A 157 -8.48 -5.18 -0.70
C VAL A 157 -9.87 -4.55 -0.72
N ALA A 158 -10.89 -5.23 -1.26
CA ALA A 158 -12.24 -4.68 -1.35
C ALA A 158 -12.78 -4.24 0.01
N GLY A 159 -12.62 -5.06 1.06
CA GLY A 159 -13.05 -4.67 2.41
C GLY A 159 -12.35 -3.40 2.91
N GLY A 160 -11.06 -3.26 2.64
CA GLY A 160 -10.33 -2.04 2.97
C GLY A 160 -10.77 -0.84 2.12
N LEU A 161 -11.16 -1.05 0.85
CA LEU A 161 -11.73 0.03 0.03
C LEU A 161 -13.08 0.48 0.56
N ASP A 162 -13.95 -0.44 0.98
CA ASP A 162 -15.24 -0.11 1.57
C ASP A 162 -15.08 0.70 2.87
N GLU A 163 -14.04 0.44 3.66
CA GLU A 163 -13.73 1.22 4.85
C GLU A 163 -13.21 2.62 4.52
N VAL A 164 -12.25 2.74 3.58
CA VAL A 164 -11.67 4.03 3.16
C VAL A 164 -12.70 4.92 2.48
N PHE A 165 -13.65 4.33 1.74
CA PHE A 165 -14.72 5.01 1.01
C PHE A 165 -16.10 4.68 1.60
N ALA A 166 -16.21 4.66 2.93
CA ALA A 166 -17.45 4.34 3.63
C ALA A 166 -18.62 5.26 3.24
N ASP A 167 -18.33 6.52 2.95
CA ASP A 167 -19.28 7.50 2.42
C ASP A 167 -19.90 7.05 1.08
N ILE A 168 -19.10 6.51 0.18
CA ILE A 168 -19.56 5.97 -1.11
C ILE A 168 -20.29 4.63 -0.89
N ALA A 169 -19.77 3.76 -0.02
CA ALA A 169 -20.39 2.49 0.31
C ALA A 169 -21.79 2.67 0.95
N GLU A 170 -21.96 3.65 1.85
CA GLU A 170 -23.25 4.01 2.43
C GLU A 170 -24.24 4.51 1.38
N LEU A 171 -23.82 5.42 0.50
CA LEU A 171 -24.65 5.92 -0.61
C LEU A 171 -25.04 4.79 -1.59
N ALA A 172 -24.14 3.84 -1.85
CA ALA A 172 -24.39 2.71 -2.73
C ALA A 172 -25.55 1.82 -2.25
N ASN A 173 -25.75 1.71 -0.92
CA ASN A 173 -26.88 0.97 -0.33
C ASN A 173 -28.24 1.57 -0.68
N ALA A 174 -28.30 2.85 -1.05
CA ALA A 174 -29.51 3.55 -1.45
C ALA A 174 -29.76 3.53 -2.97
N CYS A 175 -28.89 2.88 -3.77
CA CYS A 175 -29.10 2.74 -5.20
C CYS A 175 -30.31 1.86 -5.52
N ARG A 176 -31.01 2.17 -6.61
CA ARG A 176 -32.15 1.40 -7.09
C ARG A 176 -31.80 -0.05 -7.43
N PHE A 177 -30.60 -0.30 -7.94
CA PHE A 177 -30.12 -1.63 -8.35
C PHE A 177 -28.99 -2.08 -7.42
N ARG A 178 -29.01 -3.35 -7.00
CA ARG A 178 -27.99 -3.92 -6.12
C ARG A 178 -26.62 -4.09 -6.79
N ASP A 179 -26.60 -4.22 -8.10
CA ASP A 179 -25.42 -4.36 -8.96
C ASP A 179 -25.06 -3.06 -9.67
N CYS A 180 -25.45 -1.92 -9.11
CA CYS A 180 -25.19 -0.60 -9.66
C CYS A 180 -23.68 -0.36 -9.75
N ALA A 181 -23.16 -0.11 -10.95
CA ALA A 181 -21.77 0.24 -11.19
C ALA A 181 -21.49 1.75 -11.01
N HIS A 182 -22.51 2.54 -10.64
CA HIS A 182 -22.46 3.97 -10.40
C HIS A 182 -21.91 4.78 -11.62
N GLN A 183 -22.23 4.34 -12.83
CA GLN A 183 -21.83 5.02 -14.08
C GLN A 183 -22.96 5.87 -14.65
N VAL A 184 -23.96 5.22 -15.25
CA VAL A 184 -25.07 5.86 -15.95
C VAL A 184 -26.45 5.30 -15.53
N GLU A 185 -26.49 4.46 -14.53
CA GLU A 185 -27.69 3.75 -14.11
C GLU A 185 -28.73 4.73 -13.55
N PRO A 186 -29.99 4.64 -14.01
CA PRO A 186 -31.07 5.48 -13.51
C PRO A 186 -31.39 5.14 -12.05
N GLY A 187 -31.49 6.16 -11.21
CA GLY A 187 -31.74 5.98 -9.76
C GLY A 187 -30.48 5.58 -8.98
N CYS A 188 -29.28 5.91 -9.50
CA CYS A 188 -28.03 5.77 -8.78
C CYS A 188 -27.92 6.88 -7.71
N ALA A 189 -27.89 6.48 -6.42
CA ALA A 189 -27.77 7.43 -5.31
C ALA A 189 -26.40 8.08 -5.23
N VAL A 190 -25.33 7.37 -5.63
CA VAL A 190 -23.97 7.91 -5.66
C VAL A 190 -23.85 9.03 -6.69
N ASN A 191 -24.36 8.85 -7.93
CA ASN A 191 -24.34 9.90 -8.94
C ASN A 191 -25.26 11.08 -8.55
N ALA A 192 -26.38 10.83 -7.87
CA ALA A 192 -27.23 11.88 -7.35
C ALA A 192 -26.51 12.71 -6.28
N ALA A 193 -25.74 12.07 -5.39
CA ALA A 193 -24.92 12.75 -4.38
C ALA A 193 -23.83 13.64 -5.01
N VAL A 194 -23.22 13.21 -6.10
CA VAL A 194 -22.29 14.07 -6.87
C VAL A 194 -23.03 15.25 -7.50
N ALA A 195 -24.17 15.01 -8.14
CA ALA A 195 -24.93 16.05 -8.81
C ALA A 195 -25.46 17.16 -7.86
N ASN A 196 -25.72 16.82 -6.58
CA ASN A 196 -26.17 17.77 -5.57
C ASN A 196 -25.04 18.32 -4.67
N GLY A 197 -23.77 17.95 -4.94
CA GLY A 197 -22.57 18.44 -4.22
C GLY A 197 -22.36 17.78 -2.84
N GLN A 198 -23.06 16.71 -2.52
CA GLN A 198 -22.87 15.94 -1.28
C GLN A 198 -21.62 15.06 -1.34
N LEU A 199 -21.26 14.58 -2.52
CA LEU A 199 -20.05 13.80 -2.78
C LEU A 199 -19.18 14.52 -3.82
N ASP A 200 -17.87 14.62 -3.56
CA ASP A 200 -16.89 15.16 -4.51
C ASP A 200 -16.68 14.19 -5.70
N ASP A 201 -16.75 14.71 -6.92
CA ASP A 201 -16.58 13.92 -8.14
C ASP A 201 -15.17 13.32 -8.24
N ASP A 202 -14.14 14.08 -7.85
CA ASP A 202 -12.75 13.58 -7.82
C ASP A 202 -12.61 12.38 -6.84
N ARG A 203 -13.33 12.39 -5.71
CA ARG A 203 -13.37 11.28 -4.77
C ARG A 203 -14.01 10.03 -5.38
N LEU A 204 -15.14 10.21 -6.09
CA LEU A 204 -15.78 9.11 -6.81
C LEU A 204 -14.88 8.55 -7.92
N MET A 205 -14.17 9.42 -8.65
CA MET A 205 -13.21 8.98 -9.68
C MET A 205 -12.05 8.18 -9.09
N ARG A 206 -11.51 8.59 -7.93
CA ARG A 206 -10.46 7.85 -7.23
C ARG A 206 -10.94 6.47 -6.77
N TRP A 207 -12.14 6.38 -6.19
CA TRP A 207 -12.77 5.12 -5.81
C TRP A 207 -12.94 4.17 -7.00
N ARG A 208 -13.52 4.66 -8.10
CA ARG A 208 -13.68 3.87 -9.35
C ARG A 208 -12.35 3.32 -9.87
N LYS A 209 -11.31 4.15 -9.82
CA LYS A 209 -9.97 3.74 -10.25
C LYS A 209 -9.42 2.60 -9.39
N LEU A 210 -9.47 2.74 -8.07
CA LEU A 210 -8.94 1.74 -7.13
C LEU A 210 -9.74 0.44 -7.16
N THR A 211 -11.07 0.51 -7.27
CA THR A 211 -11.95 -0.66 -7.43
C THR A 211 -11.63 -1.41 -8.71
N ARG A 212 -11.40 -0.72 -9.82
CA ARG A 212 -10.99 -1.36 -11.08
C ARG A 212 -9.63 -2.02 -10.96
N GLU A 213 -8.67 -1.40 -10.28
CA GLU A 213 -7.35 -1.98 -10.03
C GLU A 213 -7.44 -3.25 -9.17
N ASP A 214 -8.29 -3.27 -8.13
CA ASP A 214 -8.53 -4.47 -7.32
C ASP A 214 -9.09 -5.61 -8.19
N HIS A 215 -10.09 -5.32 -9.04
CA HIS A 215 -10.70 -6.31 -9.92
C HIS A 215 -9.67 -6.93 -10.89
N ILE A 216 -8.92 -6.10 -11.61
CA ILE A 216 -7.87 -6.56 -12.54
C ILE A 216 -6.80 -7.39 -11.81
N SER A 217 -6.40 -6.96 -10.61
CA SER A 217 -5.41 -7.68 -9.82
C SER A 217 -5.91 -9.04 -9.35
N ARG A 218 -7.20 -9.17 -9.03
CA ARG A 218 -7.84 -10.46 -8.68
C ARG A 218 -7.88 -11.41 -9.85
N GLU A 219 -8.31 -10.95 -11.03
CA GLU A 219 -8.37 -11.76 -12.25
C GLU A 219 -6.97 -12.28 -12.61
N SER A 220 -5.95 -11.42 -12.63
CA SER A 220 -4.57 -11.81 -12.89
C SER A 220 -4.05 -12.88 -11.91
N ASN A 221 -4.39 -12.76 -10.63
CA ASN A 221 -4.00 -13.73 -9.61
C ASN A 221 -4.72 -15.08 -9.77
N VAL A 222 -5.98 -15.08 -10.17
CA VAL A 222 -6.73 -16.31 -10.47
C VAL A 222 -6.11 -17.04 -11.65
N GLU A 223 -5.84 -16.33 -12.74
CA GLU A 223 -5.18 -16.90 -13.92
C GLU A 223 -3.77 -17.43 -13.61
N ALA A 224 -2.98 -16.71 -12.79
CA ALA A 224 -1.66 -17.16 -12.36
C ALA A 224 -1.74 -18.44 -11.52
N ARG A 225 -2.71 -18.54 -10.62
CA ARG A 225 -2.96 -19.75 -9.80
C ARG A 225 -3.40 -20.94 -10.68
N LEU A 226 -4.25 -20.72 -11.67
CA LEU A 226 -4.68 -21.76 -12.59
C LEU A 226 -3.51 -22.27 -13.44
N ARG A 227 -2.67 -21.38 -13.96
CA ARG A 227 -1.43 -21.74 -14.67
C ARG A 227 -0.48 -22.55 -13.79
N GLN A 228 -0.28 -22.15 -12.54
CA GLN A 228 0.59 -22.84 -11.60
C GLN A 228 0.07 -24.24 -11.27
N LYS A 229 -1.25 -24.41 -11.06
CA LYS A 229 -1.87 -25.73 -10.87
C LYS A 229 -1.68 -26.63 -12.09
N GLY A 230 -1.93 -26.10 -13.30
CA GLY A 230 -1.71 -26.86 -14.53
C GLY A 230 -0.26 -27.32 -14.73
N LEU A 231 0.71 -26.46 -14.41
CA LEU A 231 2.13 -26.82 -14.42
C LEU A 231 2.44 -27.92 -13.38
N GLN A 232 1.91 -27.81 -12.17
CA GLN A 232 2.11 -28.81 -11.10
C GLN A 232 1.56 -30.18 -11.53
N GLU A 233 0.37 -30.23 -12.14
CA GLU A 233 -0.21 -31.47 -12.65
C GLU A 233 0.67 -32.12 -13.73
N ILE A 234 1.25 -31.31 -14.64
CA ILE A 234 2.18 -31.78 -15.67
C ILE A 234 3.44 -32.36 -15.05
N TYR A 235 4.01 -31.69 -14.04
CA TYR A 235 5.17 -32.16 -13.28
C TYR A 235 4.89 -33.49 -12.57
N ASP A 236 3.75 -33.60 -11.89
CA ASP A 236 3.33 -34.81 -11.17
C ASP A 236 3.11 -35.99 -12.12
N GLN A 237 2.49 -35.74 -13.28
CA GLN A 237 2.35 -36.75 -14.35
C GLN A 237 3.71 -37.17 -14.90
N GLY A 238 4.62 -36.24 -15.13
CA GLY A 238 5.99 -36.50 -15.58
C GLY A 238 6.77 -37.34 -14.58
N ALA A 239 6.68 -37.01 -13.30
CA ALA A 239 7.31 -37.74 -12.20
C ALA A 239 6.77 -39.18 -12.08
N LYS A 240 5.44 -39.37 -12.18
CA LYS A 240 4.80 -40.70 -12.21
C LYS A 240 5.27 -41.54 -13.40
N ARG A 241 5.35 -40.97 -14.60
CA ARG A 241 5.88 -41.66 -15.81
C ARG A 241 7.37 -42.03 -15.63
N GLY A 242 8.17 -41.15 -15.00
CA GLY A 242 9.58 -41.41 -14.73
C GLY A 242 9.80 -42.54 -13.72
N ARG A 243 8.98 -42.68 -12.66
CA ARG A 243 9.01 -43.79 -11.69
C ARG A 243 8.61 -45.11 -12.36
N ARG A 244 7.55 -45.09 -13.16
CA ARG A 244 7.12 -46.26 -13.94
C ARG A 244 8.19 -46.80 -14.92
N LYS A 245 8.94 -45.90 -15.57
CA LYS A 245 10.04 -46.27 -16.47
C LYS A 245 11.25 -46.86 -15.72
N ARG A 246 11.45 -46.47 -14.45
CA ARG A 246 12.54 -46.99 -13.57
C ARG A 246 12.16 -48.26 -12.79
N GLY A 247 10.93 -48.75 -12.93
CA GLY A 247 10.49 -49.98 -12.23
C GLY A 247 10.34 -49.83 -10.72
N GLU A 248 10.19 -48.60 -10.22
CA GLU A 248 10.07 -48.31 -8.78
C GLU A 248 8.64 -48.47 -8.23
N ASP A 249 7.65 -48.67 -9.08
CA ASP A 249 6.25 -48.92 -8.72
C ASP A 249 5.96 -50.43 -8.66
N GLY A 250 6.42 -51.08 -7.61
CA GLY A 250 6.00 -52.46 -7.41
C GLY A 250 6.97 -53.39 -6.68
N ARG A 251 7.41 -53.04 -5.48
CA ARG A 251 7.84 -53.98 -4.43
C ARG A 251 7.60 -53.33 -3.08
N GLY A 252 6.50 -53.72 -2.48
CA GLY A 252 6.15 -53.43 -1.11
C GLY A 252 4.87 -54.17 -0.79
#